data_5bd0d328934ee48f4a7f0b0c0cadb6b6
#
_entry.id   5bd0d328934ee48f4a7f0b0c0cadb6b6
#
_cell.length_a   1.000
_cell.length_b   1.000
_cell.length_c   1.000
_cell.angle_alpha   90.00
_cell.angle_beta   90.00
_cell.angle_gamma   90.00
#
_symmetry.space_group_name_H-M   'P 1'
#
loop_
_entity.id
_entity.type
_entity.pdbx_description
1 polymer ?
#
loop_
_entity_poly.entity_id
_entity_poly.type
_entity_poly.pdbx_seq_one_letter_code
_entity_poly.pdbx_strand_id
1 'polypeptide(L)'
;GTITLNGWGTIHLDVLKKLRQLKDDGHKIILVTGRSSVEGYLLSIFGGLTHLAVGENGGCITHGDIMQHKIIGNKGECVQALAFLQNRVDGEIKEKSVFPRMTEVVLERTFDINKAQKVLDDEGLDVGLFDSGYAFHINSKGVDKGTGFLEALKMLECDVKDAIAIGDSETDIPLFNLIPNNIAVQNSIDDLKKVARIVTTKESGEGVLEGLDMISSEL
;
A
#
# COMPACT_ATOMS: atom_id res chain seq x y z
N GLY A 1 5.98 -7.93 -1.23
CA GLY A 1 5.76 -9.12 -0.95
C GLY A 1 5.22 -9.64 0.36
N THR A 2 4.15 -9.03 0.93
CA THR A 2 3.60 -9.49 2.22
C THR A 2 2.85 -10.81 2.08
N ILE A 3 1.78 -10.85 1.27
CA ILE A 3 0.93 -12.05 1.11
C ILE A 3 1.21 -12.82 -0.17
N THR A 4 2.19 -12.39 -0.96
CA THR A 4 2.52 -12.99 -2.25
C THR A 4 3.87 -13.68 -2.20
N LEU A 5 3.98 -14.80 -2.91
CA LEU A 5 5.23 -15.53 -3.09
C LEU A 5 6.15 -14.76 -4.07
N ASN A 6 7.41 -14.59 -3.71
CA ASN A 6 8.50 -14.17 -4.61
C ASN A 6 8.27 -12.85 -5.39
N GLY A 7 7.43 -11.95 -4.91
CA GLY A 7 7.16 -10.67 -5.58
C GLY A 7 6.43 -10.75 -6.92
N TRP A 8 6.11 -11.94 -7.43
CA TRP A 8 5.46 -12.17 -8.73
C TRP A 8 3.93 -12.06 -8.70
N GLY A 9 3.35 -11.73 -7.54
CA GLY A 9 1.91 -11.58 -7.39
C GLY A 9 1.15 -12.89 -7.17
N THR A 10 1.83 -14.04 -7.08
CA THR A 10 1.21 -15.32 -6.72
C THR A 10 0.84 -15.31 -5.26
N ILE A 11 -0.46 -15.47 -4.96
CA ILE A 11 -0.97 -15.45 -3.59
C ILE A 11 -0.59 -16.75 -2.86
N HIS A 12 -0.16 -16.61 -1.61
CA HIS A 12 0.01 -17.75 -0.70
C HIS A 12 -1.36 -18.28 -0.26
N LEU A 13 -1.72 -19.48 -0.67
CA LEU A 13 -3.08 -20.00 -0.48
C LEU A 13 -3.46 -20.21 0.99
N ASP A 14 -2.53 -20.63 1.85
CA ASP A 14 -2.80 -20.80 3.27
C ASP A 14 -3.04 -19.45 3.98
N VAL A 15 -2.34 -18.39 3.56
CA VAL A 15 -2.65 -17.02 4.02
C VAL A 15 -4.07 -16.65 3.63
N LEU A 16 -4.44 -16.86 2.37
CA LEU A 16 -5.80 -16.55 1.92
C LEU A 16 -6.85 -17.33 2.69
N LYS A 17 -6.59 -18.61 2.97
CA LYS A 17 -7.45 -19.44 3.83
C LYS A 17 -7.57 -18.88 5.24
N LYS A 18 -6.46 -18.48 5.87
CA LYS A 18 -6.45 -17.88 7.22
C LYS A 18 -7.22 -16.56 7.24
N LEU A 19 -7.01 -15.68 6.25
CA LEU A 19 -7.72 -14.40 6.14
C LEU A 19 -9.23 -14.58 5.97
N ARG A 20 -9.67 -15.60 5.21
CA ARG A 20 -11.10 -15.95 5.12
C ARG A 20 -11.67 -16.41 6.47
N GLN A 21 -10.94 -17.26 7.21
CA GLN A 21 -11.35 -17.67 8.54
C GLN A 21 -11.54 -16.46 9.46
N LEU A 22 -10.57 -15.56 9.51
CA LEU A 22 -10.68 -14.33 10.30
C LEU A 22 -11.87 -13.47 9.87
N LYS A 23 -12.13 -13.36 8.57
CA LYS A 23 -13.31 -12.65 8.06
C LYS A 23 -14.61 -13.32 8.48
N ASP A 24 -14.68 -14.68 8.45
CA ASP A 24 -15.84 -15.45 8.90
C ASP A 24 -16.05 -15.35 10.41
N ASP A 25 -14.98 -15.15 11.19
CA ASP A 25 -14.99 -14.85 12.63
C ASP A 25 -15.40 -13.39 12.94
N GLY A 26 -15.70 -12.58 11.91
CA GLY A 26 -16.23 -11.21 12.04
C GLY A 26 -15.20 -10.10 11.83
N HIS A 27 -13.94 -10.42 11.60
CA HIS A 27 -12.92 -9.41 11.29
C HIS A 27 -13.10 -8.80 9.90
N LYS A 28 -12.70 -7.53 9.74
CA LYS A 28 -12.63 -6.85 8.45
C LYS A 28 -11.22 -7.01 7.87
N ILE A 29 -11.10 -7.64 6.72
CA ILE A 29 -9.81 -7.83 6.03
C ILE A 29 -9.70 -6.79 4.92
N ILE A 30 -8.79 -5.84 5.09
CA ILE A 30 -8.58 -4.73 4.17
C ILE A 30 -7.22 -4.91 3.49
N LEU A 31 -7.22 -5.00 2.17
CA LEU A 31 -5.98 -4.97 1.39
C LEU A 31 -5.55 -3.52 1.16
N VAL A 32 -4.35 -3.16 1.66
CA VAL A 32 -3.74 -1.84 1.46
C VAL A 32 -2.50 -2.03 0.60
N THR A 33 -2.48 -1.47 -0.61
CA THR A 33 -1.49 -1.82 -1.63
C THR A 33 -1.02 -0.62 -2.46
N GLY A 34 0.23 -0.68 -2.94
CA GLY A 34 0.73 0.20 -4.00
C GLY A 34 0.25 -0.19 -5.41
N ARG A 35 -0.47 -1.32 -5.58
CA ARG A 35 -1.14 -1.66 -6.84
C ARG A 35 -2.38 -0.80 -7.04
N SER A 36 -3.01 -0.90 -8.23
CA SER A 36 -4.32 -0.30 -8.45
C SER A 36 -5.32 -0.74 -7.38
N SER A 37 -6.20 0.17 -6.95
CA SER A 37 -7.28 -0.16 -6.02
C SER A 37 -8.24 -1.20 -6.60
N VAL A 38 -8.40 -1.25 -7.93
CA VAL A 38 -9.19 -2.28 -8.63
C VAL A 38 -8.52 -3.65 -8.52
N GLU A 39 -7.19 -3.76 -8.69
CA GLU A 39 -6.48 -5.03 -8.49
C GLU A 39 -6.67 -5.55 -7.06
N GLY A 40 -6.50 -4.68 -6.05
CA GLY A 40 -6.72 -5.02 -4.65
C GLY A 40 -8.16 -5.42 -4.36
N TYR A 41 -9.14 -4.71 -4.92
CA TYR A 41 -10.56 -5.00 -4.78
C TYR A 41 -10.95 -6.35 -5.41
N LEU A 42 -10.49 -6.62 -6.63
CA LEU A 42 -10.75 -7.92 -7.29
C LEU A 42 -10.16 -9.08 -6.48
N LEU A 43 -8.96 -8.90 -5.92
CA LEU A 43 -8.38 -9.89 -5.02
C LEU A 43 -9.24 -10.08 -3.76
N SER A 44 -9.78 -9.00 -3.19
CA SER A 44 -10.67 -9.08 -2.02
C SER A 44 -11.96 -9.82 -2.34
N ILE A 45 -12.62 -9.53 -3.48
CA ILE A 45 -13.83 -10.21 -3.92
C ILE A 45 -13.57 -11.70 -4.17
N PHE A 46 -12.64 -12.03 -5.07
CA PHE A 46 -12.35 -13.41 -5.43
C PHE A 46 -11.66 -14.18 -4.29
N GLY A 47 -10.95 -13.45 -3.42
CA GLY A 47 -10.39 -13.96 -2.18
C GLY A 47 -11.44 -14.30 -1.12
N GLY A 48 -12.68 -13.83 -1.25
CA GLY A 48 -13.74 -14.00 -0.25
C GLY A 48 -13.48 -13.16 1.00
N LEU A 49 -12.84 -12.00 0.85
CA LEU A 49 -12.49 -11.06 1.93
C LEU A 49 -13.53 -9.93 2.04
N THR A 50 -13.20 -8.84 2.73
CA THR A 50 -14.04 -7.64 2.78
C THR A 50 -14.08 -6.96 1.41
N HIS A 51 -15.26 -6.59 0.91
CA HIS A 51 -15.44 -5.95 -0.39
C HIS A 51 -14.96 -4.48 -0.36
N LEU A 52 -13.72 -4.29 0.03
CA LEU A 52 -13.03 -3.01 0.07
C LEU A 52 -11.52 -3.21 -0.06
N ALA A 53 -10.87 -2.37 -0.84
CA ALA A 53 -9.41 -2.30 -0.91
C ALA A 53 -8.94 -0.85 -1.04
N VAL A 54 -7.82 -0.54 -0.40
CA VAL A 54 -7.09 0.72 -0.52
C VAL A 54 -5.93 0.49 -1.48
N GLY A 55 -5.92 1.18 -2.60
CA GLY A 55 -4.89 1.08 -3.61
C GLY A 55 -4.14 2.38 -3.85
N GLU A 56 -3.17 2.31 -4.76
CA GLU A 56 -2.41 3.47 -5.23
C GLU A 56 -1.77 4.22 -4.05
N ASN A 57 -1.16 3.43 -3.14
CA ASN A 57 -0.54 3.93 -1.90
C ASN A 57 -1.46 4.84 -1.06
N GLY A 58 -2.76 4.57 -1.03
CA GLY A 58 -3.75 5.34 -0.28
C GLY A 58 -4.61 6.28 -1.14
N GLY A 59 -4.25 6.47 -2.41
CA GLY A 59 -4.89 7.44 -3.29
C GLY A 59 -6.33 7.10 -3.67
N CYS A 60 -6.69 5.82 -3.71
CA CYS A 60 -8.02 5.39 -4.12
C CYS A 60 -8.52 4.21 -3.29
N ILE A 61 -9.79 4.27 -2.87
CA ILE A 61 -10.49 3.14 -2.25
C ILE A 61 -11.54 2.62 -3.24
N THR A 62 -11.46 1.33 -3.56
CA THR A 62 -12.49 0.64 -4.34
C THR A 62 -13.29 -0.26 -3.42
N HIS A 63 -14.63 -0.14 -3.45
CA HIS A 63 -15.51 -0.78 -2.48
C HIS A 63 -16.91 -1.09 -3.01
N GLY A 64 -17.67 -1.86 -2.23
CA GLY A 64 -19.09 -2.18 -2.47
C GLY A 64 -19.30 -3.19 -3.59
N ASP A 65 -20.53 -3.67 -3.74
CA ASP A 65 -20.85 -4.77 -4.67
C ASP A 65 -20.78 -4.37 -6.15
N ILE A 66 -20.87 -3.06 -6.45
CA ILE A 66 -20.86 -2.50 -7.81
C ILE A 66 -19.56 -1.78 -8.14
N MET A 67 -18.48 -2.06 -7.41
CA MET A 67 -17.14 -1.47 -7.64
C MET A 67 -17.16 0.07 -7.67
N GLN A 68 -17.56 0.70 -6.58
CA GLN A 68 -17.50 2.15 -6.40
C GLN A 68 -16.09 2.59 -6.04
N HIS A 69 -15.74 3.83 -6.38
CA HIS A 69 -14.42 4.40 -6.10
C HIS A 69 -14.54 5.66 -5.26
N LYS A 70 -13.83 5.71 -4.14
CA LYS A 70 -13.58 6.93 -3.38
C LYS A 70 -12.19 7.43 -3.75
N ILE A 71 -12.13 8.54 -4.46
CA ILE A 71 -10.89 9.19 -4.89
C ILE A 71 -10.37 10.09 -3.77
N ILE A 72 -9.11 9.93 -3.40
CA ILE A 72 -8.41 10.71 -2.35
C ILE A 72 -7.29 11.54 -2.98
N GLY A 73 -6.46 10.94 -3.83
CA GLY A 73 -5.40 11.64 -4.55
C GLY A 73 -5.91 12.38 -5.80
N ASN A 74 -5.09 13.27 -6.35
CA ASN A 74 -5.37 14.06 -7.54
C ASN A 74 -4.44 13.66 -8.71
N LYS A 75 -4.95 12.86 -9.63
CA LYS A 75 -4.22 12.41 -10.83
C LYS A 75 -3.70 13.58 -11.67
N GLY A 76 -4.48 14.68 -11.76
CA GLY A 76 -4.11 15.84 -12.56
C GLY A 76 -2.82 16.50 -12.08
N GLU A 77 -2.64 16.65 -10.76
CA GLU A 77 -1.41 17.17 -10.16
C GLU A 77 -0.22 16.24 -10.43
N CYS A 78 -0.41 14.93 -10.33
CA CYS A 78 0.64 13.96 -10.62
C CYS A 78 1.10 14.00 -12.09
N VAL A 79 0.16 14.17 -13.03
CA VAL A 79 0.48 14.32 -14.47
C VAL A 79 1.21 15.63 -14.75
N GLN A 80 0.82 16.72 -14.11
CA GLN A 80 1.53 18.01 -14.21
C GLN A 80 2.97 17.89 -13.67
N ALA A 81 3.14 17.23 -12.53
CA ALA A 81 4.44 16.98 -11.94
C ALA A 81 5.32 16.11 -12.87
N LEU A 82 4.78 15.07 -13.50
CA LEU A 82 5.50 14.28 -14.50
C LEU A 82 6.00 15.15 -15.66
N ALA A 83 5.11 15.94 -16.26
CA ALA A 83 5.46 16.80 -17.39
C ALA A 83 6.55 17.82 -17.00
N PHE A 84 6.51 18.32 -15.76
CA PHE A 84 7.52 19.21 -15.22
C PHE A 84 8.88 18.50 -15.05
N LEU A 85 8.91 17.33 -14.45
CA LEU A 85 10.14 16.55 -14.26
C LEU A 85 10.81 16.17 -15.59
N GLN A 86 10.04 15.79 -16.61
CA GLN A 86 10.54 15.43 -17.94
C GLN A 86 11.31 16.58 -18.62
N ASN A 87 11.04 17.82 -18.22
CA ASN A 87 11.69 19.02 -18.78
C ASN A 87 12.83 19.57 -17.91
N ARG A 88 13.03 19.09 -16.67
CA ARG A 88 13.93 19.71 -15.69
C ARG A 88 14.93 18.76 -15.04
N VAL A 89 14.70 17.47 -15.10
CA VAL A 89 15.58 16.47 -14.51
C VAL A 89 16.39 15.78 -15.60
N ASP A 90 17.70 15.68 -15.40
CA ASP A 90 18.57 14.92 -16.29
C ASP A 90 18.24 13.43 -16.23
N GLY A 91 18.15 12.80 -17.39
CA GLY A 91 17.81 11.40 -17.52
C GLY A 91 16.45 11.18 -18.18
N GLU A 92 16.17 9.94 -18.50
CA GLU A 92 14.91 9.57 -19.16
C GLU A 92 13.84 9.24 -18.12
N ILE A 93 12.85 10.13 -17.95
CA ILE A 93 11.71 9.89 -17.07
C ILE A 93 10.58 9.27 -17.90
N LYS A 94 10.34 8.00 -17.65
CA LYS A 94 9.31 7.20 -18.35
C LYS A 94 8.23 6.71 -17.40
N GLU A 95 6.98 6.80 -17.85
CA GLU A 95 5.91 6.06 -17.21
C GLU A 95 6.13 4.55 -17.34
N LYS A 96 5.92 3.85 -16.23
CA LYS A 96 5.97 2.39 -16.19
C LYS A 96 4.65 1.81 -16.66
N SER A 97 4.71 0.82 -17.54
CA SER A 97 3.50 0.09 -17.97
C SER A 97 2.95 -0.76 -16.81
N VAL A 98 1.85 -0.33 -16.25
CA VAL A 98 1.15 -0.98 -15.13
C VAL A 98 -0.36 -0.97 -15.38
N PHE A 99 -1.11 -1.72 -14.57
CA PHE A 99 -2.58 -1.59 -14.57
C PHE A 99 -2.99 -0.12 -14.34
N PRO A 100 -4.05 0.39 -15.00
CA PRO A 100 -4.44 1.80 -14.92
C PRO A 100 -4.57 2.32 -13.50
N ARG A 101 -4.08 3.54 -13.27
CA ARG A 101 -4.13 4.26 -11.98
C ARG A 101 -5.10 5.43 -12.06
N MET A 102 -5.84 5.66 -10.99
CA MET A 102 -6.82 6.75 -10.91
C MET A 102 -6.26 8.01 -10.27
N THR A 103 -5.21 7.89 -9.44
CA THR A 103 -4.74 8.98 -8.58
C THR A 103 -3.23 9.22 -8.62
N GLU A 104 -2.43 8.25 -9.05
CA GLU A 104 -0.97 8.35 -9.07
C GLU A 104 -0.40 8.20 -10.49
N VAL A 105 0.85 8.60 -10.69
CA VAL A 105 1.68 8.26 -11.86
C VAL A 105 2.78 7.32 -11.41
N VAL A 106 2.97 6.22 -12.14
CA VAL A 106 4.00 5.22 -11.85
C VAL A 106 5.12 5.32 -12.88
N LEU A 107 6.37 5.41 -12.41
CA LEU A 107 7.54 5.67 -13.22
C LEU A 107 8.56 4.54 -13.13
N GLU A 108 9.35 4.39 -14.18
CA GLU A 108 10.56 3.56 -14.15
C GLU A 108 11.60 4.17 -13.20
N ARG A 109 12.41 3.30 -12.55
CA ARG A 109 13.46 3.71 -11.61
C ARG A 109 14.75 4.08 -12.36
N THR A 110 14.71 5.12 -13.21
CA THR A 110 15.79 5.50 -14.14
C THR A 110 16.46 6.83 -13.80
N PHE A 111 16.05 7.50 -12.73
CA PHE A 111 16.56 8.81 -12.34
C PHE A 111 16.78 8.89 -10.81
N ASP A 112 17.44 9.97 -10.36
CA ASP A 112 17.66 10.25 -8.94
C ASP A 112 16.37 10.83 -8.32
N ILE A 113 15.69 10.02 -7.51
CA ILE A 113 14.41 10.39 -6.88
C ILE A 113 14.54 11.59 -5.95
N ASN A 114 15.69 11.74 -5.23
CA ASN A 114 15.88 12.82 -4.29
C ASN A 114 16.09 14.17 -5.02
N LYS A 115 16.82 14.14 -6.13
CA LYS A 115 16.95 15.33 -7.00
C LYS A 115 15.63 15.71 -7.62
N ALA A 116 14.86 14.72 -8.09
CA ALA A 116 13.55 14.97 -8.67
C ALA A 116 12.57 15.52 -7.64
N GLN A 117 12.54 15.00 -6.41
CA GLN A 117 11.69 15.54 -5.34
C GLN A 117 12.05 17.01 -5.05
N LYS A 118 13.34 17.32 -4.95
CA LYS A 118 13.77 18.71 -4.72
C LYS A 118 13.29 19.65 -5.83
N VAL A 119 13.35 19.22 -7.09
CA VAL A 119 12.86 20.02 -8.23
C VAL A 119 11.35 20.30 -8.11
N LEU A 120 10.56 19.32 -7.65
CA LEU A 120 9.12 19.49 -7.42
C LEU A 120 8.85 20.44 -6.23
N ASP A 121 9.61 20.31 -5.15
CA ASP A 121 9.49 21.18 -3.97
C ASP A 121 9.86 22.64 -4.30
N ASP A 122 10.94 22.87 -5.06
CA ASP A 122 11.39 24.20 -5.48
C ASP A 122 10.35 24.90 -6.37
N GLU A 123 9.55 24.15 -7.13
CA GLU A 123 8.43 24.66 -7.94
C GLU A 123 7.14 24.84 -7.14
N GLY A 124 7.08 24.30 -5.93
CA GLY A 124 5.89 24.37 -5.07
C GLY A 124 4.76 23.46 -5.51
N LEU A 125 5.06 22.35 -6.20
CA LEU A 125 4.08 21.34 -6.58
C LEU A 125 3.68 20.48 -5.38
N ASP A 126 2.39 20.30 -5.16
CA ASP A 126 1.85 19.61 -3.98
C ASP A 126 1.78 18.10 -4.19
N VAL A 127 2.93 17.51 -4.56
CA VAL A 127 3.10 16.07 -4.81
C VAL A 127 4.33 15.52 -4.10
N GLY A 128 4.34 14.21 -3.88
CA GLY A 128 5.48 13.46 -3.33
C GLY A 128 5.92 12.35 -4.27
N LEU A 129 7.24 12.07 -4.26
CA LEU A 129 7.84 10.92 -4.93
C LEU A 129 8.15 9.83 -3.90
N PHE A 130 7.75 8.59 -4.20
CA PHE A 130 7.97 7.44 -3.35
C PHE A 130 8.64 6.31 -4.13
N ASP A 131 9.55 5.57 -3.50
CA ASP A 131 10.16 4.36 -4.04
C ASP A 131 9.54 3.12 -3.39
N SER A 132 8.84 2.32 -4.16
CA SER A 132 8.30 1.04 -3.69
C SER A 132 9.28 -0.14 -3.84
N GLY A 133 10.52 0.12 -4.27
CA GLY A 133 11.47 -0.92 -4.69
C GLY A 133 11.18 -1.49 -6.08
N TYR A 134 9.93 -1.42 -6.54
CA TYR A 134 9.47 -1.86 -7.86
C TYR A 134 9.38 -0.72 -8.88
N ALA A 135 8.96 0.47 -8.45
CA ALA A 135 8.72 1.64 -9.27
C ALA A 135 8.82 2.91 -8.42
N PHE A 136 9.01 4.06 -9.06
CA PHE A 136 8.76 5.34 -8.45
C PHE A 136 7.30 5.73 -8.66
N HIS A 137 6.72 6.41 -7.67
CA HIS A 137 5.32 6.83 -7.67
C HIS A 137 5.24 8.34 -7.42
N ILE A 138 4.51 9.07 -8.24
CA ILE A 138 4.10 10.44 -7.96
C ILE A 138 2.70 10.40 -7.36
N ASN A 139 2.56 10.80 -6.10
CA ASN A 139 1.29 10.89 -5.40
C ASN A 139 1.03 12.32 -4.95
N SER A 140 -0.25 12.67 -4.72
CA SER A 140 -0.60 13.91 -4.03
C SER A 140 0.04 13.95 -2.65
N LYS A 141 0.52 15.10 -2.21
CA LYS A 141 1.14 15.28 -0.90
C LYS A 141 0.16 14.95 0.23
N GLY A 142 0.65 14.27 1.25
CA GLY A 142 -0.18 13.81 2.37
C GLY A 142 -1.06 12.60 2.06
N VAL A 143 -0.99 12.04 0.86
CA VAL A 143 -1.65 10.78 0.50
C VAL A 143 -0.65 9.64 0.61
N ASP A 144 -0.91 8.74 1.54
CA ASP A 144 -0.13 7.55 1.83
C ASP A 144 -1.03 6.39 2.29
N LYS A 145 -0.46 5.21 2.52
CA LYS A 145 -1.23 4.03 2.97
C LYS A 145 -1.95 4.25 4.31
N GLY A 146 -1.37 5.05 5.20
CA GLY A 146 -1.98 5.38 6.50
C GLY A 146 -3.22 6.24 6.33
N THR A 147 -3.12 7.32 5.55
CA THR A 147 -4.25 8.23 5.29
C THR A 147 -5.38 7.55 4.52
N GLY A 148 -5.05 6.74 3.49
CA GLY A 148 -6.04 5.93 2.77
C GLY A 148 -6.72 4.89 3.67
N PHE A 149 -5.97 4.26 4.57
CA PHE A 149 -6.52 3.30 5.53
C PHE A 149 -7.47 3.97 6.54
N LEU A 150 -7.13 5.16 7.05
CA LEU A 150 -8.04 5.91 7.94
C LEU A 150 -9.39 6.20 7.28
N GLU A 151 -9.38 6.54 6.00
CA GLU A 151 -10.62 6.75 5.24
C GLU A 151 -11.41 5.43 5.06
N ALA A 152 -10.72 4.31 4.87
CA ALA A 152 -11.37 3.00 4.81
C ALA A 152 -11.99 2.60 6.16
N LEU A 153 -11.33 2.87 7.29
CA LEU A 153 -11.87 2.63 8.63
C LEU A 153 -13.15 3.45 8.88
N LYS A 154 -13.17 4.73 8.48
CA LYS A 154 -14.38 5.56 8.57
C LYS A 154 -15.55 4.95 7.80
N MET A 155 -15.30 4.41 6.59
CA MET A 155 -16.32 3.77 5.77
C MET A 155 -16.86 2.48 6.40
N LEU A 156 -16.03 1.78 7.17
CA LEU A 156 -16.38 0.52 7.84
C LEU A 156 -16.81 0.69 9.29
N GLU A 157 -16.86 1.94 9.79
CA GLU A 157 -17.18 2.30 11.18
C GLU A 157 -16.29 1.53 12.19
N CYS A 158 -15.00 1.39 11.87
CA CYS A 158 -13.99 0.71 12.67
C CYS A 158 -13.04 1.70 13.34
N ASP A 159 -12.48 1.34 14.50
CA ASP A 159 -11.49 2.14 15.22
C ASP A 159 -10.07 1.65 14.87
N VAL A 160 -9.13 2.57 14.73
CA VAL A 160 -7.72 2.27 14.44
C VAL A 160 -7.04 1.46 15.55
N LYS A 161 -7.48 1.62 16.81
CA LYS A 161 -6.93 0.86 17.94
C LYS A 161 -7.21 -0.65 17.86
N ASP A 162 -8.28 -1.04 17.13
CA ASP A 162 -8.69 -2.43 16.96
C ASP A 162 -8.07 -3.07 15.70
N ALA A 163 -7.22 -2.31 14.99
CA ALA A 163 -6.57 -2.76 13.76
C ALA A 163 -5.24 -3.48 14.02
N ILE A 164 -4.92 -4.41 13.14
CA ILE A 164 -3.61 -5.03 13.01
C ILE A 164 -3.10 -4.74 11.61
N ALA A 165 -1.87 -4.21 11.49
CA ALA A 165 -1.21 -4.00 10.20
C ALA A 165 -0.14 -5.05 9.96
N ILE A 166 -0.01 -5.53 8.70
CA ILE A 166 1.07 -6.44 8.29
C ILE A 166 1.68 -5.87 7.01
N GLY A 167 3.01 -5.75 6.96
CA GLY A 167 3.69 -5.12 5.82
C GLY A 167 5.13 -5.56 5.63
N ASP A 168 5.76 -5.07 4.54
CA ASP A 168 7.13 -5.42 4.16
C ASP A 168 7.95 -4.27 3.56
N SER A 169 7.33 -3.14 3.17
CA SER A 169 7.96 -2.10 2.38
C SER A 169 7.99 -0.73 3.08
N GLU A 170 8.77 0.19 2.53
CA GLU A 170 8.85 1.58 2.99
C GLU A 170 7.47 2.27 3.00
N THR A 171 6.64 1.98 2.00
CA THR A 171 5.29 2.55 1.89
C THR A 171 4.32 2.08 2.98
N ASP A 172 4.71 1.06 3.80
CA ASP A 172 3.93 0.60 4.96
C ASP A 172 4.26 1.37 6.25
N ILE A 173 5.36 2.13 6.28
CA ILE A 173 5.78 2.90 7.48
C ILE A 173 4.68 3.85 7.98
N PRO A 174 3.99 4.64 7.14
CA PRO A 174 2.89 5.49 7.61
C PRO A 174 1.75 4.69 8.26
N LEU A 175 1.45 3.51 7.74
CA LEU A 175 0.45 2.60 8.30
C LEU A 175 0.89 2.05 9.66
N PHE A 176 2.17 1.66 9.81
CA PHE A 176 2.73 1.14 11.06
C PHE A 176 2.81 2.20 12.14
N ASN A 177 3.13 3.45 11.79
CA ASN A 177 3.12 4.57 12.73
C ASN A 177 1.71 4.89 13.26
N LEU A 178 0.68 4.56 12.49
CA LEU A 178 -0.72 4.77 12.85
C LEU A 178 -1.27 3.64 13.73
N ILE A 179 -0.87 2.38 13.46
CA ILE A 179 -1.45 1.18 14.07
C ILE A 179 -0.43 0.58 15.04
N PRO A 180 -0.68 0.62 16.37
CA PRO A 180 0.24 0.06 17.37
C PRO A 180 0.46 -1.46 17.23
N ASN A 181 -0.57 -2.18 16.81
CA ASN A 181 -0.50 -3.62 16.58
C ASN A 181 -0.05 -3.88 15.13
N ASN A 182 1.26 -3.96 14.91
CA ASN A 182 1.80 -4.13 13.57
C ASN A 182 2.87 -5.23 13.51
N ILE A 183 2.99 -5.86 12.35
CA ILE A 183 3.81 -7.03 12.10
C ILE A 183 4.62 -6.81 10.82
N ALA A 184 5.94 -6.76 10.93
CA ALA A 184 6.84 -6.80 9.79
C ALA A 184 7.25 -8.24 9.50
N VAL A 185 7.03 -8.70 8.25
CA VAL A 185 7.51 -10.03 7.84
C VAL A 185 9.04 -10.01 7.66
N GLN A 186 9.70 -11.17 7.72
CA GLN A 186 11.16 -11.27 7.75
C GLN A 186 11.84 -10.57 6.56
N ASN A 187 11.26 -10.65 5.37
CA ASN A 187 11.79 -9.98 4.17
C ASN A 187 11.49 -8.48 4.11
N SER A 188 10.97 -7.87 5.17
CA SER A 188 10.74 -6.43 5.25
C SER A 188 12.06 -5.65 5.26
N ILE A 189 12.00 -4.41 4.79
CA ILE A 189 13.12 -3.47 4.90
C ILE A 189 13.45 -3.17 6.37
N ASP A 190 14.71 -2.83 6.65
CA ASP A 190 15.17 -2.61 8.02
C ASP A 190 14.45 -1.44 8.71
N ASP A 191 14.10 -0.39 7.97
CA ASP A 191 13.40 0.77 8.54
C ASP A 191 11.98 0.43 8.99
N LEU A 192 11.26 -0.45 8.27
CA LEU A 192 9.97 -0.96 8.72
C LEU A 192 10.11 -1.86 9.96
N LYS A 193 11.13 -2.72 10.00
CA LYS A 193 11.41 -3.57 11.17
C LYS A 193 11.69 -2.78 12.44
N LYS A 194 12.32 -1.59 12.34
CA LYS A 194 12.61 -0.71 13.48
C LYS A 194 11.35 -0.15 14.15
N VAL A 195 10.28 0.05 13.38
CA VAL A 195 9.00 0.59 13.88
C VAL A 195 7.95 -0.49 14.12
N ALA A 196 8.25 -1.74 13.79
CA ALA A 196 7.36 -2.86 13.99
C ALA A 196 7.31 -3.32 15.44
N ARG A 197 6.11 -3.63 15.95
CA ARG A 197 5.91 -4.30 17.24
C ARG A 197 6.41 -5.75 17.20
N ILE A 198 6.11 -6.46 16.11
CA ILE A 198 6.50 -7.85 15.88
C ILE A 198 7.28 -7.93 14.57
N VAL A 199 8.42 -8.62 14.59
CA VAL A 199 9.15 -9.01 13.38
C VAL A 199 9.17 -10.53 13.31
N THR A 200 8.62 -11.11 12.24
CA THR A 200 8.57 -12.57 12.10
C THR A 200 9.90 -13.16 11.68
N THR A 201 10.07 -14.46 11.92
CA THR A 201 11.27 -15.21 11.48
C THR A 201 11.13 -15.73 10.04
N LYS A 202 9.90 -15.81 9.54
CA LYS A 202 9.57 -16.28 8.19
C LYS A 202 9.23 -15.12 7.26
N GLU A 203 9.42 -15.35 5.98
CA GLU A 203 9.19 -14.37 4.91
C GLU A 203 7.76 -14.43 4.37
N SER A 204 7.30 -13.32 3.80
CA SER A 204 6.06 -13.23 3.00
C SER A 204 4.87 -13.94 3.67
N GLY A 205 4.14 -14.77 2.95
CA GLY A 205 2.94 -15.46 3.46
C GLY A 205 3.18 -16.32 4.70
N GLU A 206 4.30 -17.03 4.78
CA GLU A 206 4.66 -17.80 5.98
C GLU A 206 4.89 -16.88 7.19
N GLY A 207 5.49 -15.70 6.98
CA GLY A 207 5.63 -14.68 8.01
C GLY A 207 4.28 -14.09 8.43
N VAL A 208 3.35 -13.91 7.50
CA VAL A 208 1.99 -13.49 7.85
C VAL A 208 1.29 -14.49 8.76
N LEU A 209 1.37 -15.80 8.45
CA LEU A 209 0.78 -16.86 9.30
C LEU A 209 1.40 -16.86 10.68
N GLU A 210 2.75 -16.84 10.76
CA GLU A 210 3.49 -16.77 12.02
C GLU A 210 3.07 -15.55 12.85
N GLY A 211 3.04 -14.36 12.25
CA GLY A 211 2.72 -13.13 12.95
C GLY A 211 1.27 -13.09 13.45
N LEU A 212 0.31 -13.61 12.68
CA LEU A 212 -1.09 -13.74 13.11
C LEU A 212 -1.24 -14.70 14.30
N ASP A 213 -0.49 -15.81 14.32
CA ASP A 213 -0.52 -16.74 15.44
C ASP A 213 0.12 -16.12 16.70
N MET A 214 1.22 -15.36 16.56
CA MET A 214 1.88 -14.64 17.67
C MET A 214 0.92 -13.62 18.29
N ILE A 215 0.30 -12.76 17.49
CA ILE A 215 -0.58 -11.69 18.01
C ILE A 215 -1.87 -12.26 18.63
N SER A 216 -2.40 -13.37 18.09
CA SER A 216 -3.58 -14.04 18.65
C SER A 216 -3.33 -14.66 20.01
N SER A 217 -2.08 -14.95 20.36
CA SER A 217 -1.70 -15.48 21.68
C SER A 217 -1.53 -14.38 22.75
N GLU A 218 -1.50 -13.11 22.34
CA GLU A 218 -1.30 -11.95 23.22
C GLU A 218 -2.61 -11.17 23.48
N LEU A 219 -3.67 -11.42 22.70
CA LEU A 219 -5.02 -10.83 22.82
C LEU A 219 -5.97 -11.76 23.59
#